data_b14bd6c0270ac2d9eb2287cd88c5e635
#
_entry.id   b14bd6c0270ac2d9eb2287cd88c5e635
#
_cell.length_a   1.000
_cell.length_b   1.000
_cell.length_c   1.000
_cell.angle_alpha   90.00
_cell.angle_beta   90.00
_cell.angle_gamma   90.00
#
_symmetry.space_group_name_H-M   'P 1'
#
loop_
_entity.id
_entity.type
_entity.pdbx_description
1 polymer ?
#
loop_
_entity_poly.entity_id
_entity_poly.type
_entity_poly.pdbx_seq_one_letter_code
_entity_poly.pdbx_strand_id
1 'polypeptide(L)'
;MKSLLVLSLMLSLSAWAGLKVGTYNIRNFDYDTREDIHTNKPELAQILLALKFDLIGVNEINNGEELASFIKSKMPSFQVMLTKCGGGNGQTLGFIYNTTKLRLIDFTEELGVTNPGGQPTCRANSRPMAVGTFENLSTKETFIAYQVHLKAGSNAEAYEIRFKQYEYLKNFFQNAEAEGKTSYIVMGDFNTTGYLDRDQDYKKFSAMLNANNLTNLTTSLGCSAYWWGGTDDNSEAPSKLDHIVVSRDYLTNKGASHRAQLHGHCKKVACKPASSEDLGVSYQEVSDHCPMTVEI
;
A
#
# COMPACT_ATOMS: atom_id res chain seq x y z
N MET A 1 54.92 37.66 -13.50
CA MET A 1 53.47 37.49 -13.41
C MET A 1 53.15 36.00 -13.42
N LYS A 2 52.77 35.41 -12.26
CA LYS A 2 52.40 33.98 -12.14
C LYS A 2 50.89 33.92 -12.06
N SER A 3 50.25 33.41 -13.11
CA SER A 3 48.79 33.18 -13.15
C SER A 3 48.46 31.95 -12.32
N LEU A 4 47.71 32.13 -11.22
CA LEU A 4 47.09 31.04 -10.45
C LEU A 4 45.86 30.59 -11.17
N LEU A 5 45.87 29.36 -11.68
CA LEU A 5 44.64 28.66 -12.16
C LEU A 5 43.89 28.12 -10.94
N VAL A 6 42.74 28.73 -10.60
CA VAL A 6 41.84 28.20 -9.60
C VAL A 6 40.94 27.15 -10.27
N LEU A 7 41.23 25.88 -10.02
CA LEU A 7 40.40 24.76 -10.45
C LEU A 7 39.21 24.65 -9.48
N SER A 8 38.02 25.15 -9.90
CA SER A 8 36.79 25.03 -9.16
C SER A 8 36.27 23.59 -9.29
N LEU A 9 36.47 22.77 -8.25
CA LEU A 9 35.83 21.47 -8.14
C LEU A 9 34.33 21.68 -7.84
N MET A 10 33.49 21.58 -8.87
CA MET A 10 32.06 21.45 -8.66
C MET A 10 31.77 20.04 -8.12
N LEU A 11 31.70 19.91 -6.80
CA LEU A 11 31.06 18.75 -6.17
C LEU A 11 29.60 18.77 -6.54
N SER A 12 29.22 17.95 -7.51
CA SER A 12 27.81 17.63 -7.78
C SER A 12 27.31 16.85 -6.56
N LEU A 13 26.68 17.54 -5.63
CA LEU A 13 25.79 16.91 -4.65
C LEU A 13 24.66 16.27 -5.46
N SER A 14 24.80 14.99 -5.80
CA SER A 14 23.68 14.19 -6.22
C SER A 14 22.72 14.16 -5.03
N ALA A 15 21.71 15.04 -5.05
CA ALA A 15 20.58 14.93 -4.16
C ALA A 15 20.00 13.52 -4.40
N TRP A 16 20.12 12.66 -3.42
CA TRP A 16 19.44 11.37 -3.42
C TRP A 16 17.96 11.67 -3.51
N ALA A 17 17.40 11.54 -4.69
CA ALA A 17 15.96 11.57 -4.86
C ALA A 17 15.44 10.28 -4.23
N GLY A 18 14.92 10.40 -3.00
CA GLY A 18 14.32 9.30 -2.28
C GLY A 18 13.23 8.62 -3.11
N LEU A 19 13.05 7.34 -2.92
CA LEU A 19 11.95 6.61 -3.55
C LEU A 19 10.63 7.01 -2.88
N LYS A 20 9.64 7.45 -3.66
CA LYS A 20 8.31 7.73 -3.15
C LYS A 20 7.39 6.54 -3.37
N VAL A 21 7.07 5.85 -2.28
CA VAL A 21 6.18 4.69 -2.29
C VAL A 21 4.80 5.03 -1.74
N GLY A 22 3.77 4.31 -2.17
CA GLY A 22 2.40 4.52 -1.69
C GLY A 22 1.59 3.24 -1.61
N THR A 23 0.41 3.34 -1.02
CA THR A 23 -0.63 2.32 -1.04
C THR A 23 -1.99 2.95 -1.26
N TYR A 24 -2.86 2.27 -2.01
CA TYR A 24 -4.23 2.71 -2.27
C TYR A 24 -5.15 1.53 -2.56
N ASN A 25 -6.14 1.32 -1.72
CA ASN A 25 -7.28 0.45 -2.04
C ASN A 25 -8.24 1.24 -2.95
N ILE A 26 -8.51 0.74 -4.18
CA ILE A 26 -9.35 1.44 -5.18
C ILE A 26 -10.74 0.78 -5.26
N ARG A 27 -11.30 0.45 -4.14
CA ARG A 27 -12.65 -0.11 -3.94
C ARG A 27 -13.28 -0.72 -5.22
N ASN A 28 -13.08 -2.02 -5.43
CA ASN A 28 -13.67 -2.78 -6.54
C ASN A 28 -13.54 -2.12 -7.93
N PHE A 29 -12.35 -1.57 -8.23
CA PHE A 29 -12.09 -0.98 -9.56
C PHE A 29 -12.39 -2.02 -10.66
N ASP A 30 -13.13 -1.79 -11.68
CA ASP A 30 -13.77 -0.65 -12.37
C ASP A 30 -15.22 -0.40 -11.90
N TYR A 31 -15.88 -1.42 -11.29
CA TYR A 31 -17.29 -1.39 -10.91
C TYR A 31 -17.53 -2.16 -9.60
N ASP A 32 -18.05 -1.44 -8.62
CA ASP A 32 -18.52 -2.02 -7.36
C ASP A 32 -19.98 -2.45 -7.50
N THR A 33 -20.20 -3.75 -7.64
CA THR A 33 -21.54 -4.32 -7.79
C THR A 33 -22.39 -4.24 -6.52
N ARG A 34 -21.80 -4.03 -5.34
CA ARG A 34 -22.52 -3.91 -4.07
C ARG A 34 -23.19 -2.56 -3.91
N GLU A 35 -22.47 -1.52 -4.32
CA GLU A 35 -22.89 -0.13 -4.20
C GLU A 35 -23.45 0.43 -5.52
N ASP A 36 -23.44 -0.35 -6.62
CA ASP A 36 -23.79 0.08 -7.98
C ASP A 36 -22.99 1.31 -8.44
N ILE A 37 -21.69 1.31 -8.15
CA ILE A 37 -20.80 2.46 -8.43
C ILE A 37 -19.77 2.08 -9.47
N HIS A 38 -19.73 2.82 -10.57
CA HIS A 38 -18.60 2.84 -11.49
C HIS A 38 -17.52 3.79 -10.99
N THR A 39 -16.27 3.32 -10.96
CA THR A 39 -15.15 4.16 -10.56
C THR A 39 -15.05 5.42 -11.44
N ASN A 40 -15.10 6.59 -10.84
CA ASN A 40 -14.88 7.87 -11.51
C ASN A 40 -13.42 7.98 -11.97
N LYS A 41 -13.13 7.50 -13.18
CA LYS A 41 -11.78 7.46 -13.75
C LYS A 41 -11.12 8.84 -13.90
N PRO A 42 -11.84 9.93 -14.29
CA PRO A 42 -11.30 11.29 -14.26
C PRO A 42 -10.79 11.70 -12.86
N GLU A 43 -11.56 11.45 -11.81
CA GLU A 43 -11.16 11.75 -10.43
C GLU A 43 -9.98 10.89 -9.98
N LEU A 44 -10.03 9.58 -10.27
CA LEU A 44 -8.91 8.67 -9.99
C LEU A 44 -7.62 9.13 -10.69
N ALA A 45 -7.70 9.62 -11.94
CA ALA A 45 -6.53 10.16 -12.64
C ALA A 45 -5.94 11.38 -11.92
N GLN A 46 -6.77 12.31 -11.45
CA GLN A 46 -6.32 13.47 -10.69
C GLN A 46 -5.63 13.05 -9.39
N ILE A 47 -6.24 12.11 -8.67
CA ILE A 47 -5.66 11.55 -7.43
C ILE A 47 -4.27 10.97 -7.72
N LEU A 48 -4.16 10.02 -8.66
CA LEU A 48 -2.90 9.32 -8.93
C LEU A 48 -1.80 10.27 -9.42
N LEU A 49 -2.11 11.22 -10.29
CA LEU A 49 -1.15 12.22 -10.78
C LEU A 49 -0.66 13.14 -9.66
N ALA A 50 -1.53 13.50 -8.72
CA ALA A 50 -1.18 14.36 -7.59
C ALA A 50 -0.25 13.68 -6.57
N LEU A 51 -0.26 12.34 -6.48
CA LEU A 51 0.58 11.58 -5.55
C LEU A 51 2.07 11.67 -5.89
N LYS A 52 2.44 11.79 -7.17
CA LYS A 52 3.83 11.84 -7.67
C LYS A 52 4.68 10.68 -7.14
N PHE A 53 4.12 9.48 -7.12
CA PHE A 53 4.78 8.28 -6.61
C PHE A 53 5.73 7.66 -7.65
N ASP A 54 6.62 6.80 -7.17
CA ASP A 54 7.47 5.94 -8.00
C ASP A 54 6.97 4.50 -8.02
N LEU A 55 6.42 4.04 -6.88
CA LEU A 55 5.77 2.76 -6.69
C LEU A 55 4.53 2.95 -5.82
N ILE A 56 3.40 2.39 -6.23
CA ILE A 56 2.21 2.32 -5.38
C ILE A 56 1.62 0.91 -5.41
N GLY A 57 1.35 0.37 -4.24
CA GLY A 57 0.56 -0.85 -4.10
C GLY A 57 -0.92 -0.54 -4.25
N VAL A 58 -1.65 -1.37 -5.00
CA VAL A 58 -3.10 -1.21 -5.20
C VAL A 58 -3.85 -2.46 -4.81
N ASN A 59 -5.05 -2.28 -4.28
CA ASN A 59 -5.97 -3.34 -3.85
C ASN A 59 -7.33 -3.19 -4.50
N GLU A 60 -8.10 -4.28 -4.48
CA GLU A 60 -9.47 -4.36 -4.98
C GLU A 60 -9.63 -4.04 -6.47
N ILE A 61 -8.75 -4.61 -7.27
CA ILE A 61 -8.81 -4.43 -8.72
C ILE A 61 -9.61 -5.57 -9.34
N ASN A 62 -10.86 -5.31 -9.73
CA ASN A 62 -11.73 -6.30 -10.35
C ASN A 62 -11.51 -6.39 -11.88
N ASN A 63 -11.00 -5.32 -12.50
CA ASN A 63 -10.72 -5.25 -13.93
C ASN A 63 -9.28 -4.78 -14.17
N GLY A 64 -8.33 -5.72 -14.12
CA GLY A 64 -6.91 -5.43 -14.28
C GLY A 64 -6.52 -4.94 -15.68
N GLU A 65 -7.18 -5.42 -16.73
CA GLU A 65 -6.90 -4.98 -18.11
C GLU A 65 -7.31 -3.52 -18.30
N GLU A 66 -8.47 -3.14 -17.77
CA GLU A 66 -8.93 -1.75 -17.81
C GLU A 66 -8.03 -0.83 -16.99
N LEU A 67 -7.58 -1.27 -15.80
CA LEU A 67 -6.61 -0.49 -15.02
C LEU A 67 -5.31 -0.29 -15.78
N ALA A 68 -4.77 -1.32 -16.41
CA ALA A 68 -3.54 -1.23 -17.19
C ALA A 68 -3.69 -0.27 -18.39
N SER A 69 -4.80 -0.35 -19.10
CA SER A 69 -5.15 0.55 -20.21
C SER A 69 -5.29 2.00 -19.75
N PHE A 70 -6.02 2.21 -18.65
CA PHE A 70 -6.23 3.51 -18.03
C PHE A 70 -4.89 4.15 -17.60
N ILE A 71 -4.06 3.41 -16.85
CA ILE A 71 -2.74 3.89 -16.41
C ILE A 71 -1.85 4.23 -17.62
N LYS A 72 -1.78 3.37 -18.62
CA LYS A 72 -0.99 3.63 -19.83
C LYS A 72 -1.44 4.91 -20.54
N SER A 73 -2.74 5.21 -20.56
CA SER A 73 -3.28 6.42 -21.20
C SER A 73 -2.98 7.70 -20.42
N LYS A 74 -2.97 7.66 -19.08
CA LYS A 74 -2.81 8.84 -18.21
C LYS A 74 -1.38 9.04 -17.72
N MET A 75 -0.63 7.97 -17.59
CA MET A 75 0.73 7.91 -17.02
C MET A 75 1.61 6.99 -17.90
N PRO A 76 2.00 7.40 -19.13
CA PRO A 76 2.63 6.51 -20.13
C PRO A 76 3.94 5.85 -19.67
N SER A 77 4.66 6.45 -18.71
CA SER A 77 5.87 5.90 -18.10
C SER A 77 5.60 4.91 -16.96
N PHE A 78 4.34 4.60 -16.66
CA PHE A 78 3.99 3.65 -15.61
C PHE A 78 3.49 2.33 -16.19
N GLN A 79 3.74 1.25 -15.44
CA GLN A 79 3.21 -0.08 -15.70
C GLN A 79 2.42 -0.60 -14.51
N VAL A 80 1.49 -1.50 -14.81
CA VAL A 80 0.66 -2.21 -13.83
C VAL A 80 1.07 -3.68 -13.82
N MET A 81 1.26 -4.23 -12.62
CA MET A 81 1.46 -5.67 -12.41
C MET A 81 0.54 -6.13 -11.28
N LEU A 82 -0.35 -7.06 -11.57
CA LEU A 82 -1.36 -7.56 -10.64
C LEU A 82 -1.28 -9.07 -10.47
N THR A 83 -1.74 -9.56 -9.32
CA THR A 83 -1.95 -10.99 -9.10
C THR A 83 -2.99 -11.54 -10.08
N LYS A 84 -2.85 -12.81 -10.41
CA LYS A 84 -3.87 -13.55 -11.18
C LYS A 84 -5.01 -14.02 -10.25
N CYS A 85 -4.65 -14.30 -9.00
CA CYS A 85 -5.59 -14.68 -7.97
C CYS A 85 -6.16 -13.45 -7.27
N GLY A 86 -7.48 -13.30 -7.26
CA GLY A 86 -8.21 -12.22 -6.56
C GLY A 86 -9.05 -12.73 -5.39
N GLY A 87 -8.82 -13.98 -4.94
CA GLY A 87 -9.65 -14.64 -3.94
C GLY A 87 -11.07 -14.91 -4.44
N GLY A 88 -11.99 -15.16 -3.50
CA GLY A 88 -13.38 -15.49 -3.83
C GLY A 88 -14.16 -14.37 -4.54
N ASN A 89 -13.78 -13.12 -4.36
CA ASN A 89 -14.44 -11.94 -4.92
C ASN A 89 -13.77 -11.40 -6.20
N GLY A 90 -12.71 -12.06 -6.69
CA GLY A 90 -11.99 -11.60 -7.87
C GLY A 90 -11.17 -10.31 -7.70
N GLN A 91 -11.01 -9.83 -6.47
CA GLN A 91 -10.29 -8.59 -6.15
C GLN A 91 -8.77 -8.82 -6.19
N THR A 92 -8.15 -8.59 -7.34
CA THR A 92 -6.69 -8.67 -7.49
C THR A 92 -6.01 -7.48 -6.82
N LEU A 93 -4.69 -7.63 -6.58
CA LEU A 93 -3.84 -6.61 -5.99
C LEU A 93 -2.45 -6.65 -6.62
N GLY A 94 -1.67 -5.60 -6.44
CA GLY A 94 -0.33 -5.54 -7.00
C GLY A 94 0.23 -4.13 -7.03
N PHE A 95 0.91 -3.77 -8.11
CA PHE A 95 1.71 -2.54 -8.16
C PHE A 95 1.45 -1.73 -9.43
N ILE A 96 1.48 -0.40 -9.29
CA ILE A 96 1.69 0.55 -10.37
C ILE A 96 3.06 1.19 -10.13
N TYR A 97 3.96 1.15 -11.09
CA TYR A 97 5.33 1.63 -10.92
C TYR A 97 5.86 2.41 -12.11
N ASN A 98 6.73 3.38 -11.83
CA ASN A 98 7.38 4.24 -12.83
C ASN A 98 8.57 3.52 -13.47
N THR A 99 8.46 3.14 -14.73
CA THR A 99 9.49 2.39 -15.48
C THR A 99 10.74 3.21 -15.78
N THR A 100 10.71 4.54 -15.62
CA THR A 100 11.90 5.38 -15.75
C THR A 100 12.76 5.40 -14.48
N LYS A 101 12.21 4.92 -13.36
CA LYS A 101 12.90 4.88 -12.06
C LYS A 101 13.10 3.47 -11.52
N LEU A 102 12.20 2.56 -11.84
CA LEU A 102 12.19 1.20 -11.35
C LEU A 102 12.14 0.18 -12.49
N ARG A 103 12.85 -0.90 -12.32
CA ARG A 103 12.73 -2.11 -13.14
C ARG A 103 12.17 -3.24 -12.29
N LEU A 104 11.06 -3.83 -12.71
CA LEU A 104 10.55 -5.06 -12.12
C LEU A 104 11.42 -6.22 -12.61
N ILE A 105 12.07 -6.93 -11.67
CA ILE A 105 12.93 -8.09 -11.95
C ILE A 105 12.11 -9.37 -11.91
N ASP A 106 11.24 -9.51 -10.89
CA ASP A 106 10.42 -10.68 -10.68
C ASP A 106 9.09 -10.31 -10.02
N PHE A 107 8.05 -11.11 -10.30
CA PHE A 107 6.74 -10.95 -9.70
C PHE A 107 6.10 -12.32 -9.43
N THR A 108 5.71 -12.53 -8.19
CA THR A 108 5.07 -13.77 -7.74
C THR A 108 3.88 -13.49 -6.81
N GLU A 109 3.12 -14.54 -6.52
CA GLU A 109 1.96 -14.51 -5.63
C GLU A 109 2.21 -15.46 -4.45
N GLU A 110 2.15 -14.93 -3.22
CA GLU A 110 2.22 -15.76 -2.02
C GLU A 110 0.81 -16.18 -1.60
N LEU A 111 0.45 -17.40 -1.96
CA LEU A 111 -0.88 -17.96 -1.72
C LEU A 111 -1.11 -18.43 -0.28
N GLY A 112 -0.06 -18.64 0.51
CA GLY A 112 -0.19 -19.14 1.89
C GLY A 112 -0.98 -18.20 2.79
N VAL A 113 -0.96 -16.89 2.49
CA VAL A 113 -1.76 -15.89 3.22
C VAL A 113 -3.26 -16.03 3.00
N THR A 114 -3.70 -16.72 1.94
CA THR A 114 -5.13 -16.92 1.65
C THR A 114 -5.81 -17.87 2.61
N ASN A 115 -5.06 -18.89 3.09
CA ASN A 115 -5.59 -19.89 4.03
C ASN A 115 -4.48 -20.34 5.01
N PRO A 116 -4.10 -19.47 5.98
CA PRO A 116 -3.03 -19.75 6.91
C PRO A 116 -3.32 -21.02 7.74
N GLY A 117 -2.38 -21.98 7.68
CA GLY A 117 -2.50 -23.28 8.35
C GLY A 117 -3.31 -24.35 7.59
N GLY A 118 -3.84 -24.01 6.39
CA GLY A 118 -4.51 -24.92 5.49
C GLY A 118 -3.83 -25.00 4.11
N GLN A 119 -4.51 -25.61 3.16
CA GLN A 119 -4.01 -25.64 1.77
C GLN A 119 -4.24 -24.28 1.12
N PRO A 120 -3.18 -23.64 0.57
CA PRO A 120 -3.31 -22.39 -0.17
C PRO A 120 -4.25 -22.57 -1.36
N THR A 121 -5.15 -21.59 -1.57
CA THR A 121 -6.12 -21.67 -2.67
C THR A 121 -6.56 -20.29 -3.16
N CYS A 122 -6.65 -20.13 -4.48
CA CYS A 122 -7.18 -18.92 -5.08
C CYS A 122 -8.70 -18.72 -4.86
N ARG A 123 -9.40 -19.73 -4.35
CA ARG A 123 -10.85 -19.66 -4.09
C ARG A 123 -11.21 -19.29 -2.64
N ALA A 124 -10.21 -19.04 -1.80
CA ALA A 124 -10.43 -18.63 -0.42
C ALA A 124 -11.07 -17.24 -0.35
N ASN A 125 -11.70 -16.94 0.81
CA ASN A 125 -12.24 -15.61 1.11
C ASN A 125 -11.14 -14.58 1.49
N SER A 126 -9.91 -14.83 1.05
CA SER A 126 -8.74 -13.98 1.24
C SER A 126 -7.96 -13.87 -0.07
N ARG A 127 -7.15 -12.86 -0.19
CA ARG A 127 -6.33 -12.59 -1.39
C ARG A 127 -4.90 -13.05 -1.13
N PRO A 128 -4.13 -13.41 -2.17
CA PRO A 128 -2.70 -13.65 -2.01
C PRO A 128 -1.98 -12.36 -1.61
N MET A 129 -0.73 -12.47 -1.21
CA MET A 129 0.17 -11.32 -1.15
C MET A 129 0.90 -11.23 -2.49
N ALA A 130 0.88 -10.05 -3.11
CA ALA A 130 1.70 -9.79 -4.29
C ALA A 130 3.14 -9.52 -3.87
N VAL A 131 4.10 -10.12 -4.57
CA VAL A 131 5.52 -10.03 -4.27
C VAL A 131 6.25 -9.54 -5.52
N GLY A 132 6.77 -8.32 -5.49
CA GLY A 132 7.53 -7.72 -6.58
C GLY A 132 8.98 -7.47 -6.17
N THR A 133 9.94 -7.98 -6.94
CA THR A 133 11.35 -7.62 -6.78
C THR A 133 11.69 -6.49 -7.76
N PHE A 134 12.11 -5.36 -7.22
CA PHE A 134 12.41 -4.16 -7.98
C PHE A 134 13.89 -3.77 -7.89
N GLU A 135 14.43 -3.23 -8.97
CA GLU A 135 15.70 -2.51 -9.01
C GLU A 135 15.44 -1.01 -9.15
N ASN A 136 16.01 -0.21 -8.28
CA ASN A 136 16.09 1.24 -8.46
C ASN A 136 17.12 1.54 -9.55
N LEU A 137 16.69 2.12 -10.68
CA LEU A 137 17.56 2.34 -11.85
C LEU A 137 18.67 3.36 -11.59
N SER A 138 18.52 4.26 -10.62
CA SER A 138 19.51 5.27 -10.29
C SER A 138 20.60 4.75 -9.34
N THR A 139 20.20 3.98 -8.29
CA THR A 139 21.13 3.46 -7.27
C THR A 139 21.61 2.04 -7.56
N LYS A 140 20.95 1.31 -8.44
CA LYS A 140 21.13 -0.14 -8.72
C LYS A 140 20.84 -1.05 -7.54
N GLU A 141 20.25 -0.52 -6.49
CA GLU A 141 19.80 -1.31 -5.34
C GLU A 141 18.55 -2.10 -5.70
N THR A 142 18.48 -3.33 -5.21
CA THR A 142 17.28 -4.16 -5.30
C THR A 142 16.56 -4.18 -3.96
N PHE A 143 15.23 -4.21 -4.03
CA PHE A 143 14.36 -4.37 -2.86
C PHE A 143 13.13 -5.19 -3.23
N ILE A 144 12.49 -5.77 -2.23
CA ILE A 144 11.24 -6.49 -2.41
C ILE A 144 10.07 -5.62 -1.91
N ALA A 145 9.03 -5.50 -2.72
CA ALA A 145 7.77 -4.91 -2.32
C ALA A 145 6.72 -6.00 -2.15
N TYR A 146 6.06 -6.01 -1.01
CA TYR A 146 4.94 -6.86 -0.69
C TYR A 146 3.67 -6.01 -0.63
N GLN A 147 2.62 -6.42 -1.36
CA GLN A 147 1.30 -5.80 -1.27
C GLN A 147 0.33 -6.80 -0.66
N VAL A 148 -0.37 -6.37 0.41
CA VAL A 148 -1.33 -7.20 1.13
C VAL A 148 -2.73 -6.63 1.05
N HIS A 149 -3.73 -7.52 1.13
CA HIS A 149 -5.12 -7.19 1.41
C HIS A 149 -5.68 -8.28 2.33
N LEU A 150 -5.61 -8.05 3.64
CA LEU A 150 -5.97 -9.06 4.63
C LEU A 150 -7.49 -9.15 4.83
N LYS A 151 -7.92 -10.04 5.71
CA LYS A 151 -9.33 -10.32 5.97
C LYS A 151 -10.05 -9.08 6.53
N ALA A 152 -11.05 -8.59 5.82
CA ALA A 152 -11.91 -7.49 6.24
C ALA A 152 -12.88 -7.90 7.36
N GLY A 153 -13.35 -6.90 8.12
CA GLY A 153 -14.38 -7.04 9.15
C GLY A 153 -13.85 -6.94 10.57
N SER A 154 -14.77 -6.61 11.49
CA SER A 154 -14.49 -6.38 12.92
C SER A 154 -15.18 -7.39 13.85
N ASN A 155 -15.82 -8.44 13.29
CA ASN A 155 -16.40 -9.52 14.09
C ASN A 155 -15.32 -10.55 14.51
N ALA A 156 -15.67 -11.42 15.44
CA ALA A 156 -14.75 -12.41 16.02
C ALA A 156 -14.13 -13.35 14.97
N GLU A 157 -14.92 -13.79 13.98
CA GLU A 157 -14.46 -14.66 12.91
C GLU A 157 -13.42 -13.95 12.00
N ALA A 158 -13.68 -12.69 11.64
CA ALA A 158 -12.75 -11.89 10.85
C ALA A 158 -11.43 -11.66 11.61
N TYR A 159 -11.50 -11.38 12.90
CA TYR A 159 -10.30 -11.26 13.76
C TYR A 159 -9.51 -12.57 13.80
N GLU A 160 -10.18 -13.72 14.01
CA GLU A 160 -9.48 -15.01 14.07
C GLU A 160 -8.71 -15.30 12.78
N ILE A 161 -9.33 -15.07 11.62
CA ILE A 161 -8.70 -15.27 10.32
C ILE A 161 -7.52 -14.29 10.16
N ARG A 162 -7.70 -13.01 10.46
CA ARG A 162 -6.66 -11.99 10.34
C ARG A 162 -5.49 -12.25 11.29
N PHE A 163 -5.73 -12.73 12.51
CA PHE A 163 -4.67 -13.11 13.43
C PHE A 163 -3.84 -14.29 12.94
N LYS A 164 -4.47 -15.27 12.26
CA LYS A 164 -3.74 -16.34 11.57
C LYS A 164 -2.92 -15.79 10.40
N GLN A 165 -3.42 -14.77 9.69
CA GLN A 165 -2.67 -14.09 8.63
C GLN A 165 -1.47 -13.33 9.20
N TYR A 166 -1.59 -12.63 10.32
CA TYR A 166 -0.43 -12.00 10.97
C TYR A 166 0.63 -13.01 11.42
N GLU A 167 0.22 -14.15 11.95
CA GLU A 167 1.15 -15.21 12.35
C GLU A 167 1.84 -15.81 11.12
N TYR A 168 1.11 -16.00 10.02
CA TYR A 168 1.67 -16.43 8.75
C TYR A 168 2.71 -15.44 8.23
N LEU A 169 2.37 -14.16 8.15
CA LEU A 169 3.27 -13.10 7.71
C LEU A 169 4.52 -12.99 8.59
N LYS A 170 4.37 -13.14 9.91
CA LYS A 170 5.50 -13.17 10.83
C LYS A 170 6.50 -14.26 10.44
N ASN A 171 6.03 -15.48 10.26
CA ASN A 171 6.90 -16.61 9.91
C ASN A 171 7.47 -16.46 8.49
N PHE A 172 6.67 -15.96 7.55
CA PHE A 172 7.10 -15.71 6.18
C PHE A 172 8.28 -14.73 6.12
N PHE A 173 8.18 -13.58 6.81
CA PHE A 173 9.26 -12.59 6.81
C PHE A 173 10.50 -13.09 7.55
N GLN A 174 10.36 -13.83 8.65
CA GLN A 174 11.50 -14.48 9.33
C GLN A 174 12.24 -15.45 8.41
N ASN A 175 11.53 -16.25 7.63
CA ASN A 175 12.13 -17.16 6.67
C ASN A 175 12.80 -16.38 5.51
N ALA A 176 12.17 -15.32 5.01
CA ALA A 176 12.74 -14.47 3.99
C ALA A 176 14.05 -13.80 4.46
N GLU A 177 14.09 -13.31 5.70
CA GLU A 177 15.31 -12.74 6.31
C GLU A 177 16.40 -13.81 6.47
N ALA A 178 16.06 -15.02 6.89
CA ALA A 178 17.00 -16.13 6.98
C ALA A 178 17.59 -16.54 5.60
N GLU A 179 16.87 -16.29 4.51
CA GLU A 179 17.33 -16.44 3.13
C GLU A 179 18.12 -15.23 2.61
N GLY A 180 18.38 -14.22 3.44
CA GLY A 180 19.10 -13.01 3.06
C GLY A 180 18.24 -11.94 2.37
N LYS A 181 16.92 -12.08 2.33
CA LYS A 181 15.96 -11.10 1.79
C LYS A 181 15.59 -10.08 2.85
N THR A 182 16.54 -9.20 3.19
CA THR A 182 16.41 -8.28 4.32
C THR A 182 15.98 -6.87 3.94
N SER A 183 15.97 -6.53 2.65
CA SER A 183 15.63 -5.20 2.12
C SER A 183 14.24 -5.22 1.50
N TYR A 184 13.19 -4.86 2.27
CA TYR A 184 11.83 -4.93 1.79
C TYR A 184 10.86 -3.91 2.38
N ILE A 185 9.78 -3.67 1.64
CA ILE A 185 8.64 -2.82 2.01
C ILE A 185 7.39 -3.69 1.99
N VAL A 186 6.56 -3.61 3.01
CA VAL A 186 5.24 -4.23 3.05
C VAL A 186 4.21 -3.12 3.09
N MET A 187 3.27 -3.11 2.15
CA MET A 187 2.26 -2.08 2.07
C MET A 187 0.89 -2.69 1.77
N GLY A 188 -0.18 -1.94 1.99
CA GLY A 188 -1.52 -2.37 1.64
C GLY A 188 -2.54 -2.22 2.75
N ASP A 189 -3.69 -2.80 2.48
CA ASP A 189 -4.81 -2.88 3.39
C ASP A 189 -4.66 -4.09 4.32
N PHE A 190 -4.19 -3.81 5.54
CA PHE A 190 -4.07 -4.83 6.60
C PHE A 190 -5.39 -5.07 7.31
N ASN A 191 -6.42 -4.29 7.00
CA ASN A 191 -7.73 -4.34 7.64
C ASN A 191 -7.67 -4.27 9.18
N THR A 192 -6.77 -3.44 9.71
CA THR A 192 -6.54 -3.24 11.15
C THR A 192 -7.70 -2.45 11.80
N THR A 193 -8.91 -3.02 11.80
CA THR A 193 -10.14 -2.33 12.21
C THR A 193 -10.11 -1.82 13.65
N GLY A 194 -9.33 -2.46 14.53
CA GLY A 194 -9.11 -2.03 15.93
C GLY A 194 -7.87 -1.15 16.13
N TYR A 195 -7.27 -0.60 15.08
CA TYR A 195 -6.01 0.14 15.19
C TYR A 195 -6.14 1.42 16.04
N LEU A 196 -7.18 2.21 15.79
CA LEU A 196 -7.39 3.47 16.51
C LEU A 196 -7.75 3.25 17.97
N ASP A 197 -8.51 2.22 18.28
CA ASP A 197 -8.93 1.86 19.63
C ASP A 197 -7.85 1.09 20.42
N ARG A 198 -6.75 0.71 19.74
CA ARG A 198 -5.65 -0.08 20.30
C ARG A 198 -6.10 -1.39 20.95
N ASP A 199 -7.09 -2.02 20.35
CA ASP A 199 -7.65 -3.30 20.80
C ASP A 199 -6.71 -4.49 20.55
N GLN A 200 -7.24 -5.72 20.55
CA GLN A 200 -6.40 -6.90 20.29
C GLN A 200 -5.92 -6.98 18.82
N ASP A 201 -6.64 -6.39 17.87
CA ASP A 201 -6.19 -6.35 16.47
C ASP A 201 -4.91 -5.49 16.35
N TYR A 202 -4.92 -4.28 16.92
CA TYR A 202 -3.73 -3.44 17.04
C TYR A 202 -2.56 -4.17 17.72
N LYS A 203 -2.85 -4.89 18.84
CA LYS A 203 -1.80 -5.60 19.60
C LYS A 203 -1.19 -6.74 18.78
N LYS A 204 -2.00 -7.50 18.04
CA LYS A 204 -1.54 -8.60 17.19
C LYS A 204 -0.74 -8.08 15.98
N PHE A 205 -1.24 -7.03 15.33
CA PHE A 205 -0.50 -6.35 14.26
C PHE A 205 0.85 -5.83 14.75
N SER A 206 0.88 -5.12 15.88
CA SER A 206 2.12 -4.59 16.46
C SER A 206 3.09 -5.70 16.88
N ALA A 207 2.59 -6.81 17.38
CA ALA A 207 3.42 -7.97 17.74
C ALA A 207 4.08 -8.58 16.49
N MET A 208 3.36 -8.70 15.38
CA MET A 208 3.90 -9.15 14.08
C MET A 208 5.01 -8.21 13.59
N LEU A 209 4.79 -6.90 13.65
CA LEU A 209 5.82 -5.91 13.27
C LEU A 209 7.07 -6.03 14.12
N ASN A 210 6.91 -6.08 15.46
CA ASN A 210 8.03 -6.16 16.40
C ASN A 210 8.84 -7.46 16.23
N ALA A 211 8.17 -8.59 16.00
CA ALA A 211 8.83 -9.89 15.79
C ALA A 211 9.72 -9.94 14.54
N ASN A 212 9.46 -9.08 13.55
CA ASN A 212 10.21 -8.96 12.31
C ASN A 212 11.03 -7.67 12.21
N ASN A 213 11.21 -6.92 13.29
CA ASN A 213 11.91 -5.63 13.29
C ASN A 213 11.40 -4.65 12.21
N LEU A 214 10.08 -4.69 11.93
CA LEU A 214 9.45 -3.81 10.94
C LEU A 214 9.09 -2.47 11.55
N THR A 215 9.31 -1.39 10.81
CA THR A 215 8.92 -0.04 11.19
C THR A 215 7.71 0.42 10.38
N ASN A 216 6.62 0.77 11.05
CA ASN A 216 5.45 1.36 10.40
C ASN A 216 5.68 2.86 10.18
N LEU A 217 5.90 3.25 8.92
CA LEU A 217 6.17 4.64 8.53
C LEU A 217 4.92 5.52 8.51
N THR A 218 3.72 4.92 8.51
CA THR A 218 2.44 5.65 8.47
C THR A 218 1.79 5.82 9.84
N THR A 219 2.49 5.52 10.94
CA THR A 219 1.95 5.59 12.32
C THR A 219 1.41 6.97 12.68
N SER A 220 2.02 8.05 12.17
CA SER A 220 1.61 9.43 12.44
C SER A 220 0.35 9.87 11.70
N LEU A 221 -0.14 9.10 10.73
CA LEU A 221 -1.36 9.43 9.99
C LEU A 221 -2.58 8.97 10.78
N GLY A 222 -3.58 9.84 10.92
CA GLY A 222 -4.75 9.63 11.77
C GLY A 222 -5.75 8.59 11.26
N CYS A 223 -5.84 8.42 9.94
CA CYS A 223 -6.76 7.47 9.30
C CYS A 223 -6.24 7.05 7.92
N SER A 224 -6.90 6.11 7.28
CA SER A 224 -6.67 5.74 5.88
C SER A 224 -7.95 5.37 5.13
N ALA A 225 -9.08 5.29 5.83
CA ALA A 225 -10.36 4.92 5.26
C ALA A 225 -11.51 5.53 6.08
N TYR A 226 -12.72 5.49 5.50
CA TYR A 226 -13.96 5.84 6.16
C TYR A 226 -14.99 4.73 6.01
N TRP A 227 -15.89 4.61 6.98
CA TRP A 227 -16.99 3.66 6.98
C TRP A 227 -18.20 4.26 7.71
N TRP A 228 -19.39 3.71 7.52
CA TRP A 228 -20.65 4.23 8.07
C TRP A 228 -20.74 4.32 9.62
N GLY A 229 -19.71 3.93 10.35
CA GLY A 229 -19.57 4.12 11.79
C GLY A 229 -20.44 3.19 12.67
N GLY A 230 -21.35 2.43 12.11
CA GLY A 230 -22.28 1.56 12.85
C GLY A 230 -23.50 2.29 13.42
N THR A 231 -23.66 3.58 13.14
CA THR A 231 -24.81 4.42 13.56
C THR A 231 -25.38 5.13 12.34
N ASP A 232 -26.72 5.19 12.28
CA ASP A 232 -27.43 5.87 11.18
C ASP A 232 -27.60 7.36 11.50
N ASP A 233 -26.49 8.08 11.51
CA ASP A 233 -26.41 9.51 11.86
C ASP A 233 -25.88 10.39 10.70
N ASN A 234 -25.83 9.83 9.47
CA ASN A 234 -25.26 10.46 8.28
C ASN A 234 -23.78 10.87 8.43
N SER A 235 -23.05 10.24 9.35
CA SER A 235 -21.64 10.52 9.58
C SER A 235 -20.78 9.27 9.37
N GLU A 236 -19.84 9.37 8.44
CA GLU A 236 -18.83 8.35 8.23
C GLU A 236 -17.72 8.46 9.27
N ALA A 237 -17.32 7.34 9.84
CA ALA A 237 -16.28 7.27 10.84
C ALA A 237 -14.89 6.97 10.22
N PRO A 238 -13.83 7.67 10.66
CA PRO A 238 -12.48 7.36 10.18
C PRO A 238 -11.97 6.03 10.72
N SER A 239 -11.21 5.31 9.90
CA SER A 239 -10.54 4.07 10.25
C SER A 239 -9.09 4.07 9.77
N LYS A 240 -8.23 3.27 10.41
CA LYS A 240 -6.82 3.12 10.03
C LYS A 240 -6.56 1.67 9.62
N LEU A 241 -6.72 1.38 8.34
CA LEU A 241 -6.67 0.03 7.79
C LEU A 241 -5.39 -0.23 6.99
N ASP A 242 -4.93 0.80 6.27
CA ASP A 242 -3.77 0.71 5.39
C ASP A 242 -2.49 1.14 6.12
N HIS A 243 -1.40 0.47 5.79
CA HIS A 243 -0.08 0.77 6.33
C HIS A 243 1.02 0.64 5.28
N ILE A 244 2.13 1.36 5.50
CA ILE A 244 3.40 1.16 4.81
C ILE A 244 4.44 0.88 5.89
N VAL A 245 4.96 -0.34 5.89
CA VAL A 245 5.96 -0.81 6.84
C VAL A 245 7.21 -1.24 6.09
N VAL A 246 8.37 -1.08 6.71
CA VAL A 246 9.64 -1.38 6.07
C VAL A 246 10.53 -2.18 7.01
N SER A 247 11.39 -3.02 6.43
CA SER A 247 12.43 -3.72 7.18
C SER A 247 13.49 -2.74 7.70
N ARG A 248 14.12 -3.07 8.81
CA ARG A 248 15.20 -2.25 9.38
C ARG A 248 16.34 -2.05 8.39
N ASP A 249 16.76 -3.08 7.70
CA ASP A 249 17.89 -3.02 6.77
C ASP A 249 17.62 -2.07 5.60
N TYR A 250 16.37 -2.07 5.10
CA TYR A 250 15.97 -1.12 4.08
C TYR A 250 16.09 0.33 4.56
N LEU A 251 15.72 0.63 5.81
CA LEU A 251 15.82 1.97 6.39
C LEU A 251 17.25 2.39 6.69
N THR A 252 18.08 1.48 7.20
CA THR A 252 19.45 1.80 7.63
C THR A 252 20.27 2.39 6.49
N ASN A 253 19.99 1.98 5.27
CA ASN A 253 20.70 2.42 4.06
C ASN A 253 20.18 3.75 3.46
N LYS A 254 19.04 4.30 3.96
CA LYS A 254 18.33 5.42 3.30
C LYS A 254 18.40 6.78 4.00
N GLY A 255 19.04 6.86 5.17
CA GLY A 255 19.08 8.12 5.93
C GLY A 255 17.80 8.36 6.76
N ALA A 256 17.81 9.39 7.59
CA ALA A 256 16.96 9.47 8.79
C ALA A 256 15.59 10.14 8.61
N SER A 257 15.16 10.61 7.45
CA SER A 257 13.90 11.36 7.36
C SER A 257 12.91 10.69 6.41
N HIS A 258 11.89 10.07 7.02
CA HIS A 258 10.73 9.54 6.28
C HIS A 258 9.56 10.49 6.46
N ARG A 259 8.92 10.88 5.37
CA ARG A 259 7.76 11.76 5.41
C ARG A 259 6.52 11.04 4.88
N ALA A 260 5.69 10.58 5.81
CA ALA A 260 4.37 10.06 5.46
C ALA A 260 3.40 11.19 5.12
N GLN A 261 2.59 10.99 4.09
CA GLN A 261 1.58 11.93 3.63
C GLN A 261 0.26 11.20 3.39
N LEU A 262 -0.81 11.79 3.90
CA LEU A 262 -2.18 11.39 3.64
C LEU A 262 -2.73 12.24 2.49
N HIS A 263 -3.55 11.63 1.62
CA HIS A 263 -4.14 12.30 0.46
C HIS A 263 -5.66 12.11 0.42
N GLY A 264 -6.31 12.65 -0.63
CA GLY A 264 -7.74 12.49 -0.85
C GLY A 264 -8.62 13.08 0.25
N HIS A 265 -9.79 12.51 0.41
CA HIS A 265 -10.80 12.98 1.36
C HIS A 265 -10.35 12.88 2.83
N CYS A 266 -9.58 11.87 3.22
CA CYS A 266 -9.05 11.77 4.58
C CYS A 266 -8.20 12.99 4.97
N LYS A 267 -7.38 13.49 4.05
CA LYS A 267 -6.62 14.73 4.27
C LYS A 267 -7.54 15.94 4.32
N LYS A 268 -8.55 16.01 3.43
CA LYS A 268 -9.50 17.13 3.32
C LYS A 268 -10.22 17.36 4.63
N VAL A 269 -10.72 16.31 5.28
CA VAL A 269 -11.47 16.42 6.54
C VAL A 269 -10.60 16.13 7.79
N ALA A 270 -9.28 16.00 7.62
CA ALA A 270 -8.30 15.80 8.70
C ALA A 270 -8.63 14.61 9.61
N CYS A 271 -9.10 13.50 9.05
CA CYS A 271 -9.50 12.28 9.78
C CYS A 271 -10.58 12.52 10.85
N LYS A 272 -11.45 13.48 10.69
CA LYS A 272 -12.61 13.70 11.56
C LYS A 272 -13.83 13.00 10.98
N PRO A 273 -14.80 12.56 11.81
CA PRO A 273 -16.10 12.13 11.30
C PRO A 273 -16.69 13.18 10.36
N ALA A 274 -17.27 12.76 9.26
CA ALA A 274 -17.76 13.65 8.20
C ALA A 274 -18.89 12.98 7.43
N SER A 275 -19.79 13.76 6.84
CA SER A 275 -20.81 13.23 5.94
C SER A 275 -20.19 12.73 4.64
N SER A 276 -20.87 11.82 3.95
CA SER A 276 -20.47 11.35 2.61
C SER A 276 -20.34 12.54 1.62
N GLU A 277 -21.18 13.57 1.76
CA GLU A 277 -21.12 14.81 0.97
C GLU A 277 -19.84 15.62 1.26
N ASP A 278 -19.46 15.77 2.53
CA ASP A 278 -18.24 16.46 2.93
C ASP A 278 -16.97 15.71 2.46
N LEU A 279 -17.00 14.38 2.48
CA LEU A 279 -15.93 13.55 1.92
C LEU A 279 -15.83 13.77 0.39
N GLY A 280 -16.96 13.83 -0.30
CA GLY A 280 -17.08 14.23 -1.71
C GLY A 280 -16.80 13.09 -2.69
N VAL A 281 -16.62 13.45 -3.98
CA VAL A 281 -16.54 12.54 -5.13
C VAL A 281 -15.47 11.46 -4.96
N SER A 282 -14.30 11.77 -4.40
CA SER A 282 -13.25 10.78 -4.19
C SER A 282 -13.67 9.65 -3.24
N TYR A 283 -14.53 9.91 -2.26
CA TYR A 283 -15.15 8.92 -1.38
C TYR A 283 -16.30 8.19 -2.08
N GLN A 284 -17.23 8.96 -2.64
CA GLN A 284 -18.47 8.42 -3.20
C GLN A 284 -18.23 7.55 -4.43
N GLU A 285 -17.34 7.98 -5.33
CA GLU A 285 -17.22 7.40 -6.68
C GLU A 285 -15.84 6.81 -6.98
N VAL A 286 -14.85 6.87 -6.07
CA VAL A 286 -13.55 6.25 -6.28
C VAL A 286 -13.25 5.21 -5.22
N SER A 287 -13.16 5.60 -3.95
CA SER A 287 -12.88 4.66 -2.87
C SER A 287 -13.21 5.25 -1.50
N ASP A 288 -13.66 4.41 -0.60
CA ASP A 288 -13.77 4.65 0.84
C ASP A 288 -12.39 4.71 1.54
N HIS A 289 -11.33 4.27 0.87
CA HIS A 289 -9.96 4.43 1.30
C HIS A 289 -9.31 5.68 0.72
N CYS A 290 -8.24 6.13 1.37
CA CYS A 290 -7.43 7.26 0.96
C CYS A 290 -6.01 6.81 0.63
N PRO A 291 -5.41 7.30 -0.47
CA PRO A 291 -4.03 6.97 -0.75
C PRO A 291 -3.09 7.59 0.30
N MET A 292 -2.07 6.83 0.65
CA MET A 292 -0.97 7.27 1.49
C MET A 292 0.35 7.12 0.73
N THR A 293 1.27 8.04 0.96
CA THR A 293 2.63 7.96 0.40
C THR A 293 3.68 8.21 1.46
N VAL A 294 4.88 7.64 1.26
CA VAL A 294 6.07 7.88 2.08
C VAL A 294 7.25 8.12 1.16
N GLU A 295 8.05 9.13 1.45
CA GLU A 295 9.37 9.32 0.85
C GLU A 295 10.40 8.58 1.70
N ILE A 296 11.18 7.68 1.07
CA ILE A 296 12.14 6.79 1.73
C ILE A 296 13.53 6.99 1.14
#